data_553cbd2a7f1198687b586ea9c9e920be
#
_entry.id   553cbd2a7f1198687b586ea9c9e920be
#
_cell.length_a   1.000
_cell.length_b   1.000
_cell.length_c   1.000
_cell.angle_alpha   90.00
_cell.angle_beta   90.00
_cell.angle_gamma   90.00
#
_symmetry.space_group_name_H-M   'P 1'
#
loop_
_entity.id
_entity.type
_entity.pdbx_description
1 polymer ?
#
loop_
_entity_poly.entity_id
_entity_poly.type
_entity_poly.pdbx_seq_one_letter_code
_entity_poly.pdbx_strand_id
1 'polypeptide(L)'
;MIDNLKKILNEDQDPKAIEKITAKLENLLMSNEEVGYIAVQKKPAVTIFPDSIVVTNKRIILCKPKNLGLSMEFIDYDWDDIAGSFVKEGILGADFTFTTNSDLTHTVDYLPKNQARKLYTYAKEQLDLLKN
;
A
#
# COMPACT_ATOMS: atom_id res chain seq x y z
N MET A 1 12.71 -3.39 10.32
CA MET A 1 11.59 -3.38 11.28
C MET A 1 10.62 -2.27 10.95
N ILE A 2 9.34 -2.48 11.21
CA ILE A 2 8.32 -1.48 10.92
C ILE A 2 8.04 -0.68 12.19
N ASP A 3 8.68 0.47 12.31
CA ASP A 3 8.66 1.26 13.54
C ASP A 3 7.35 2.03 13.77
N ASN A 4 6.58 2.26 12.70
CA ASN A 4 5.31 2.98 12.79
C ASN A 4 4.10 2.05 12.79
N LEU A 5 4.30 0.75 13.04
CA LEU A 5 3.22 -0.23 13.03
C LEU A 5 2.10 0.14 14.02
N LYS A 6 2.47 0.58 15.21
CA LYS A 6 1.50 0.98 16.23
C LYS A 6 0.61 2.11 15.75
N LYS A 7 1.17 3.08 15.02
CA LYS A 7 0.41 4.17 14.44
C LYS A 7 -0.57 3.65 13.38
N ILE A 8 -0.10 2.72 12.53
CA ILE A 8 -0.95 2.12 11.49
C ILE A 8 -2.09 1.32 12.13
N LEU A 9 -1.81 0.58 13.20
CA LEU A 9 -2.82 -0.21 13.91
C LEU A 9 -3.89 0.65 14.58
N ASN A 10 -3.55 1.89 14.95
CA ASN A 10 -4.51 2.82 15.56
C ASN A 10 -5.41 3.47 14.51
N GLU A 11 -5.13 3.28 13.21
CA GLU A 11 -6.04 3.69 12.17
C GLU A 11 -7.20 2.69 12.09
N ASP A 12 -8.29 3.07 11.45
CA ASP A 12 -9.47 2.22 11.33
C ASP A 12 -9.25 1.07 10.34
N GLN A 13 -8.33 0.16 10.68
CA GLN A 13 -7.98 -1.01 9.86
C GLN A 13 -8.00 -2.27 10.72
N ASP A 14 -8.19 -3.41 10.07
CA ASP A 14 -8.16 -4.72 10.73
C ASP A 14 -6.73 -5.03 11.24
N PRO A 15 -6.52 -5.12 12.56
CA PRO A 15 -5.18 -5.38 13.10
C PRO A 15 -4.57 -6.70 12.62
N LYS A 16 -5.39 -7.73 12.42
CA LYS A 16 -4.90 -9.04 11.97
C LYS A 16 -4.37 -8.98 10.55
N ALA A 17 -5.05 -8.22 9.67
CA ALA A 17 -4.60 -8.05 8.30
C ALA A 17 -3.27 -7.29 8.26
N ILE A 18 -3.14 -6.24 9.05
CA ILE A 18 -1.90 -5.46 9.14
C ILE A 18 -0.75 -6.33 9.68
N GLU A 19 -0.98 -7.09 10.73
CA GLU A 19 0.04 -7.98 11.31
C GLU A 19 0.52 -9.03 10.31
N LYS A 20 -0.40 -9.61 9.55
CA LYS A 20 -0.07 -10.64 8.57
C LYS A 20 0.81 -10.07 7.46
N ILE A 21 0.48 -8.89 6.95
CA ILE A 21 1.28 -8.22 5.93
C ILE A 21 2.64 -7.83 6.50
N THR A 22 2.67 -7.29 7.70
CA THR A 22 3.90 -6.89 8.37
C THR A 22 4.88 -8.06 8.49
N ALA A 23 4.39 -9.23 8.91
CA ALA A 23 5.22 -10.42 9.06
C ALA A 23 5.85 -10.85 7.73
N LYS A 24 5.10 -10.73 6.63
CA LYS A 24 5.62 -11.07 5.31
C LYS A 24 6.62 -10.03 4.80
N LEU A 25 6.38 -8.76 5.07
CA LEU A 25 7.23 -7.67 4.61
C LEU A 25 8.61 -7.66 5.27
N GLU A 26 8.71 -8.07 6.52
CA GLU A 26 9.99 -8.04 7.26
C GLU A 26 11.10 -8.78 6.52
N ASN A 27 10.77 -9.80 5.75
CA ASN A 27 11.73 -10.57 4.97
C ASN A 27 12.03 -9.96 3.60
N LEU A 28 11.31 -8.92 3.20
CA LEU A 28 11.45 -8.29 1.88
C LEU A 28 12.10 -6.92 1.93
N LEU A 29 12.07 -6.25 3.07
CA LEU A 29 12.55 -4.89 3.18
C LEU A 29 14.08 -4.85 3.10
N MET A 30 14.60 -3.84 2.41
CA MET A 30 16.03 -3.55 2.39
C MET A 30 16.46 -2.96 3.73
N SER A 31 17.76 -3.03 4.02
CA SER A 31 18.30 -2.61 5.33
C SER A 31 17.98 -1.17 5.72
N ASN A 32 17.89 -0.27 4.73
CA ASN A 32 17.58 1.14 4.98
C ASN A 32 16.17 1.51 4.54
N GLU A 33 15.31 0.52 4.41
CA GLU A 33 13.93 0.72 3.96
C GLU A 33 12.99 0.81 5.15
N GLU A 34 12.19 1.88 5.19
CA GLU A 34 11.22 2.10 6.25
C GLU A 34 9.83 2.19 5.66
N VAL A 35 8.87 1.47 6.24
CA VAL A 35 7.48 1.52 5.84
C VAL A 35 6.88 2.84 6.30
N GLY A 36 6.32 3.58 5.35
CA GLY A 36 5.60 4.81 5.66
C GLY A 36 4.14 4.55 6.00
N TYR A 37 3.50 3.68 5.24
CA TYR A 37 2.10 3.34 5.48
C TYR A 37 1.74 1.99 4.85
N ILE A 38 0.71 1.35 5.41
CA ILE A 38 0.11 0.11 4.88
C ILE A 38 -1.40 0.32 4.84
N ALA A 39 -2.01 0.06 3.69
CA ALA A 39 -3.47 0.08 3.56
C ALA A 39 -3.96 -1.25 3.01
N VAL A 40 -5.04 -1.75 3.58
CA VAL A 40 -5.62 -3.05 3.25
C VAL A 40 -7.05 -2.84 2.76
N GLN A 41 -7.43 -3.55 1.69
CA GLN A 41 -8.80 -3.50 1.18
C GLN A 41 -9.81 -3.87 2.25
N LYS A 42 -10.95 -3.18 2.22
CA LYS A 42 -12.10 -3.47 3.07
C LYS A 42 -13.36 -3.45 2.21
N LYS A 43 -13.69 -4.58 1.61
CA LYS A 43 -14.85 -4.68 0.74
C LYS A 43 -16.15 -4.74 1.56
N PRO A 44 -17.31 -4.34 0.99
CA PRO A 44 -18.60 -4.39 1.70
C PRO A 44 -18.97 -5.77 2.17
N ALA A 45 -18.63 -6.81 1.39
CA ALA A 45 -18.76 -8.20 1.82
C ALA A 45 -17.51 -8.63 2.57
N VAL A 46 -17.56 -9.82 3.19
CA VAL A 46 -16.40 -10.36 3.91
C VAL A 46 -15.20 -10.45 2.96
N THR A 47 -14.09 -9.84 3.35
CA THR A 47 -12.84 -9.89 2.59
C THR A 47 -11.89 -10.85 3.29
N ILE A 48 -11.75 -12.07 2.73
CA ILE A 48 -10.93 -13.12 3.34
C ILE A 48 -9.46 -12.96 2.92
N PHE A 49 -9.23 -12.62 1.66
CA PHE A 49 -7.88 -12.46 1.09
C PHE A 49 -7.76 -11.07 0.46
N PRO A 50 -7.65 -10.03 1.29
CA PRO A 50 -7.58 -8.67 0.75
C PRO A 50 -6.24 -8.38 0.10
N ASP A 51 -6.27 -7.58 -0.97
CA ASP A 51 -5.05 -6.95 -1.47
C ASP A 51 -4.64 -5.85 -0.50
N SER A 52 -3.35 -5.60 -0.44
CA SER A 52 -2.83 -4.47 0.32
C SER A 52 -1.79 -3.73 -0.49
N ILE A 53 -1.56 -2.50 -0.08
CA ILE A 53 -0.55 -1.64 -0.70
C ILE A 53 0.31 -1.05 0.40
N VAL A 54 1.61 -1.10 0.19
CA VAL A 54 2.60 -0.62 1.14
C VAL A 54 3.44 0.44 0.45
N VAL A 55 3.63 1.55 1.12
CA VAL A 55 4.52 2.61 0.65
C VAL A 55 5.68 2.74 1.63
N THR A 56 6.88 2.75 1.08
CA THR A 56 8.12 2.88 1.86
C THR A 56 8.90 4.08 1.37
N ASN A 57 10.00 4.38 2.04
CA ASN A 57 10.91 5.41 1.58
C ASN A 57 11.65 5.04 0.27
N LYS A 58 11.46 3.82 -0.24
CA LYS A 58 12.14 3.32 -1.45
C LYS A 58 11.19 3.01 -2.59
N ARG A 59 9.97 2.54 -2.30
CA ARG A 59 9.10 1.96 -3.34
C ARG A 59 7.64 1.88 -2.92
N ILE A 60 6.79 1.57 -3.91
CA ILE A 60 5.41 1.11 -3.70
C ILE A 60 5.42 -0.41 -3.85
N ILE A 61 4.75 -1.11 -2.94
CA ILE A 61 4.63 -2.57 -2.99
C ILE A 61 3.16 -2.96 -2.98
N LEU A 62 2.73 -3.67 -4.03
CA LEU A 62 1.41 -4.28 -4.07
C LEU A 62 1.52 -5.70 -3.53
N CYS A 63 0.65 -6.06 -2.61
CA CYS A 63 0.62 -7.38 -2.00
C CYS A 63 -0.69 -8.06 -2.36
N LYS A 64 -0.62 -9.11 -3.17
CA LYS A 64 -1.80 -9.80 -3.72
C LYS A 64 -1.81 -11.26 -3.29
N PRO A 65 -2.75 -11.66 -2.40
CA PRO A 65 -2.89 -13.07 -2.05
C PRO A 65 -3.28 -13.92 -3.26
N LYS A 66 -2.67 -15.09 -3.36
CA LYS A 66 -2.92 -16.06 -4.42
C LYS A 66 -3.19 -17.43 -3.79
N ASN A 67 -3.76 -18.34 -4.57
CA ASN A 67 -3.99 -19.73 -4.15
C ASN A 67 -4.73 -19.80 -2.80
N LEU A 68 -5.84 -19.08 -2.69
CA LEU A 68 -6.67 -19.05 -1.47
C LEU A 68 -5.89 -18.63 -0.22
N GLY A 69 -4.96 -17.69 -0.40
CA GLY A 69 -4.16 -17.16 0.69
C GLY A 69 -2.94 -17.99 1.06
N LEU A 70 -2.68 -19.08 0.33
CA LEU A 70 -1.52 -19.93 0.58
C LEU A 70 -0.21 -19.32 0.08
N SER A 71 -0.30 -18.36 -0.82
CA SER A 71 0.86 -17.64 -1.33
C SER A 71 0.54 -16.15 -1.48
N MET A 72 1.59 -15.34 -1.64
CA MET A 72 1.47 -13.90 -1.80
C MET A 72 2.32 -13.47 -2.98
N GLU A 73 1.72 -12.71 -3.91
CA GLU A 73 2.46 -12.07 -4.99
C GLU A 73 2.80 -10.66 -4.57
N PHE A 74 4.06 -10.28 -4.71
CA PHE A 74 4.53 -8.92 -4.46
C PHE A 74 4.95 -8.28 -5.77
N ILE A 75 4.41 -7.11 -6.06
CA ILE A 75 4.76 -6.32 -7.24
C ILE A 75 5.22 -4.97 -6.74
N ASP A 76 6.43 -4.57 -7.05
CA ASP A 76 6.95 -3.31 -6.55
C ASP A 76 7.55 -2.44 -7.64
N TYR A 77 7.56 -1.13 -7.38
CA TYR A 77 8.15 -0.12 -8.25
C TYR A 77 8.86 0.91 -7.38
N ASP A 78 10.10 1.20 -7.71
CA ASP A 78 10.85 2.27 -7.06
C ASP A 78 10.19 3.62 -7.38
N TRP A 79 10.35 4.60 -6.50
CA TRP A 79 9.71 5.91 -6.69
C TRP A 79 10.13 6.59 -8.00
N ASP A 80 11.36 6.40 -8.46
CA ASP A 80 11.82 7.00 -9.71
C ASP A 80 11.16 6.36 -10.95
N ASP A 81 10.51 5.21 -10.82
CA ASP A 81 9.72 4.60 -11.88
C ASP A 81 8.27 5.05 -11.89
N ILE A 82 7.84 5.86 -10.93
CA ILE A 82 6.45 6.29 -10.79
C ILE A 82 6.27 7.66 -11.43
N ALA A 83 5.32 7.75 -12.37
CA ALA A 83 4.97 9.01 -13.02
C ALA A 83 4.02 9.86 -12.17
N GLY A 84 3.09 9.22 -11.47
CA GLY A 84 2.13 9.93 -10.64
C GLY A 84 1.11 9.00 -10.01
N SER A 85 0.25 9.57 -9.18
CA SER A 85 -0.82 8.84 -8.50
C SER A 85 -2.04 9.72 -8.29
N PHE A 86 -3.18 9.09 -8.04
CA PHE A 86 -4.39 9.82 -7.63
C PHE A 86 -5.30 8.93 -6.80
N VAL A 87 -6.21 9.57 -6.07
CA VAL A 87 -7.22 8.91 -5.26
C VAL A 87 -8.59 9.28 -5.79
N LYS A 88 -9.45 8.29 -5.92
CA LYS A 88 -10.87 8.51 -6.27
C LYS A 88 -11.71 8.00 -5.12
N GLU A 89 -12.45 8.89 -4.45
CA GLU A 89 -13.32 8.51 -3.34
C GLU A 89 -14.74 8.26 -3.82
N GLY A 90 -15.35 7.21 -3.31
CA GLY A 90 -16.72 6.83 -3.60
C GLY A 90 -17.51 6.57 -2.33
N ILE A 91 -18.69 5.97 -2.48
CA ILE A 91 -19.57 5.68 -1.34
C ILE A 91 -19.00 4.56 -0.47
N LEU A 92 -18.43 3.53 -1.10
CA LEU A 92 -17.98 2.30 -0.41
C LEU A 92 -16.49 2.28 -0.06
N GLY A 93 -15.78 3.36 -0.32
CA GLY A 93 -14.36 3.41 -0.08
C GLY A 93 -13.66 4.27 -1.13
N ALA A 94 -12.37 4.05 -1.30
CA ALA A 94 -11.56 4.81 -2.24
C ALA A 94 -10.67 3.89 -3.07
N ASP A 95 -10.35 4.35 -4.27
CA ASP A 95 -9.37 3.71 -5.13
C ASP A 95 -8.09 4.53 -5.09
N PHE A 96 -6.96 3.87 -4.92
CA PHE A 96 -5.65 4.48 -5.10
C PHE A 96 -5.05 3.94 -6.39
N THR A 97 -4.70 4.85 -7.30
CA THR A 97 -4.13 4.50 -8.61
C THR A 97 -2.77 5.14 -8.77
N PHE A 98 -1.81 4.39 -9.30
CA PHE A 98 -0.54 4.97 -9.71
C PHE A 98 -0.18 4.50 -11.10
N THR A 99 0.60 5.32 -11.79
CA THR A 99 1.06 5.06 -13.15
C THR A 99 2.58 5.10 -13.16
N THR A 100 3.17 4.14 -13.87
CA THR A 100 4.63 4.08 -14.02
C THR A 100 5.08 4.91 -15.22
N ASN A 101 6.37 5.19 -15.30
CA ASN A 101 6.96 5.89 -16.46
C ASN A 101 6.84 5.10 -17.74
N SER A 102 6.63 3.78 -17.66
CA SER A 102 6.41 2.91 -18.82
C SER A 102 4.92 2.74 -19.16
N ASP A 103 4.06 3.60 -18.63
CA ASP A 103 2.61 3.64 -18.88
C ASP A 103 1.83 2.44 -18.35
N LEU A 104 2.35 1.73 -17.37
CA LEU A 104 1.59 0.73 -16.63
C LEU A 104 0.76 1.44 -15.56
N THR A 105 -0.50 1.03 -15.41
CA THR A 105 -1.40 1.59 -14.41
C THR A 105 -1.86 0.49 -13.46
N HIS A 106 -1.78 0.77 -12.17
CA HIS A 106 -2.23 -0.13 -11.11
C HIS A 106 -3.22 0.57 -10.21
N THR A 107 -4.30 -0.13 -9.85
CA THR A 107 -5.32 0.40 -8.95
C THR A 107 -5.57 -0.61 -7.84
N VAL A 108 -5.63 -0.11 -6.60
CA VAL A 108 -6.13 -0.88 -5.46
C VAL A 108 -7.44 -0.22 -5.04
N ASP A 109 -8.52 -0.97 -5.12
CA ASP A 109 -9.86 -0.48 -4.82
C ASP A 109 -10.28 -0.83 -3.40
N TYR A 110 -11.44 -0.34 -3.00
CA TYR A 110 -12.05 -0.63 -1.69
C TYR A 110 -11.11 -0.37 -0.51
N LEU A 111 -10.31 0.67 -0.60
CA LEU A 111 -9.51 1.12 0.54
C LEU A 111 -10.35 2.02 1.43
N PRO A 112 -10.18 2.00 2.75
CA PRO A 112 -10.78 3.01 3.59
C PRO A 112 -10.30 4.40 3.14
N LYS A 113 -11.19 5.39 3.15
CA LYS A 113 -10.91 6.71 2.55
C LYS A 113 -9.71 7.42 3.18
N ASN A 114 -9.65 7.41 4.52
CA ASN A 114 -8.54 8.08 5.21
C ASN A 114 -7.20 7.42 4.90
N GLN A 115 -7.18 6.10 4.79
CA GLN A 115 -5.98 5.35 4.48
C GLN A 115 -5.52 5.61 3.05
N ALA A 116 -6.46 5.70 2.11
CA ALA A 116 -6.13 6.05 0.73
C ALA A 116 -5.51 7.44 0.62
N ARG A 117 -6.02 8.39 1.40
CA ARG A 117 -5.46 9.76 1.45
C ARG A 117 -4.04 9.76 2.01
N LYS A 118 -3.78 8.94 3.03
CA LYS A 118 -2.44 8.82 3.63
C LYS A 118 -1.45 8.20 2.65
N LEU A 119 -1.87 7.20 1.89
CA LEU A 119 -1.06 6.65 0.82
C LEU A 119 -0.70 7.72 -0.21
N TYR A 120 -1.70 8.46 -0.63
CA TYR A 120 -1.51 9.52 -1.63
C TYR A 120 -0.54 10.59 -1.13
N THR A 121 -0.71 11.06 0.10
CA THR A 121 0.15 12.07 0.68
C THR A 121 1.60 11.59 0.77
N TYR A 122 1.78 10.36 1.24
CA TYR A 122 3.11 9.78 1.34
C TYR A 122 3.77 9.64 -0.04
N ALA A 123 3.02 9.13 -1.02
CA ALA A 123 3.51 8.99 -2.39
C ALA A 123 3.91 10.35 -2.97
N LYS A 124 3.08 11.37 -2.74
CA LYS A 124 3.35 12.72 -3.21
C LYS A 124 4.64 13.26 -2.61
N GLU A 125 4.85 13.05 -1.32
CA GLU A 125 6.06 13.50 -0.64
C GLU A 125 7.31 12.79 -1.17
N GLN A 126 7.23 11.48 -1.41
CA GLN A 126 8.36 10.74 -1.95
C GLN A 126 8.71 11.20 -3.37
N LEU A 127 7.72 11.40 -4.21
CA LEU A 127 7.95 11.91 -5.56
C LEU A 127 8.54 13.32 -5.54
N ASP A 128 8.10 14.14 -4.59
CA ASP A 128 8.62 15.50 -4.44
C ASP A 128 10.11 15.51 -4.06
N LEU A 129 10.55 14.57 -3.24
CA LEU A 129 11.95 14.43 -2.87
C LEU A 129 12.86 14.16 -4.07
N LEU A 130 12.35 13.52 -5.11
CA LEU A 130 13.14 13.22 -6.31
C LEU A 130 13.40 14.46 -7.18
N LYS A 131 12.67 15.54 -6.96
CA LYS A 131 12.83 16.78 -7.74
C LYS A 131 13.97 17.65 -7.27
N ASN A 132 14.59 17.28 -6.16
CA ASN A 132 15.66 18.09 -5.56
C ASN A 132 17.05 17.55 -5.89
#